data_2ba58dd995292118dee485f36348ea22
#
_entry.id   2ba58dd995292118dee485f36348ea22
#
_cell.length_a   1.000
_cell.length_b   1.000
_cell.length_c   1.000
_cell.angle_alpha   90.00
_cell.angle_beta   90.00
_cell.angle_gamma   90.00
#
_symmetry.space_group_name_H-M   'P 1'
#
loop_
_entity.id
_entity.type
_entity.pdbx_description
1 polymer ?
#
loop_
_entity_poly.entity_id
_entity_poly.type
_entity_poly.pdbx_seq_one_letter_code
_entity_poly.pdbx_strand_id
1 'polypeptide(L)'
;MSAEKKLQVKDLTISFRTVNGKLQAVRDISFDLYKGETLAIVGESGSGKSATSKTILGISAANTIVEGGEILYDGKDLLKISEEEMCKIRGDKISMIFQDPLSSLNPIVKIGKQITEAQLLKNKANRRECKKKLNEGMKALHDAMTASGCHVDKSLFDTFRAVIKEQSKYEGPYDTAHTNAVAALK
;
A
#
# COMPACT_ATOMS: atom_id res chain seq x y z
N MET A 1 -12.04 17.59 21.29
CA MET A 1 -11.73 16.41 20.47
C MET A 1 -10.31 16.58 19.97
N SER A 2 -9.37 15.70 20.30
CA SER A 2 -8.00 15.77 19.77
C SER A 2 -8.05 15.42 18.28
N ALA A 3 -7.52 16.33 17.43
CA ALA A 3 -7.46 16.09 15.99
C ALA A 3 -6.60 14.82 15.72
N GLU A 4 -7.10 13.92 14.90
CA GLU A 4 -6.43 12.68 14.51
C GLU A 4 -5.22 13.00 13.63
N LYS A 5 -4.00 12.68 14.09
CA LYS A 5 -2.78 12.85 13.29
C LYS A 5 -2.72 11.78 12.20
N LYS A 6 -2.64 12.19 10.96
CA LYS A 6 -2.54 11.28 9.80
C LYS A 6 -1.11 11.04 9.37
N LEU A 7 -0.30 12.07 9.31
CA LEU A 7 1.12 11.97 8.99
C LEU A 7 1.92 12.75 10.03
N GLN A 8 2.99 12.15 10.50
CA GLN A 8 3.93 12.78 11.42
C GLN A 8 5.34 12.54 10.90
N VAL A 9 6.06 13.61 10.62
CA VAL A 9 7.48 13.59 10.28
C VAL A 9 8.25 14.13 11.46
N LYS A 10 9.27 13.40 11.91
CA LYS A 10 10.11 13.75 13.06
C LYS A 10 11.57 13.69 12.67
N ASP A 11 12.28 14.77 12.93
CA ASP A 11 13.73 14.90 12.86
C ASP A 11 14.33 14.35 11.54
N LEU A 12 13.56 14.51 10.45
CA LEU A 12 13.89 13.92 9.16
C LEU A 12 15.09 14.62 8.53
N THR A 13 16.12 13.84 8.25
CA THR A 13 17.34 14.30 7.58
C THR A 13 17.61 13.47 6.35
N ILE A 14 17.71 14.14 5.18
CA ILE A 14 17.90 13.50 3.88
C ILE A 14 19.14 14.08 3.19
N SER A 15 20.00 13.20 2.71
CA SER A 15 21.19 13.54 1.92
C SER A 15 21.15 12.84 0.55
N PHE A 16 21.85 13.42 -0.40
CA PHE A 16 22.11 12.79 -1.69
C PHE A 16 23.59 12.44 -1.83
N ARG A 17 23.85 11.23 -2.30
CA ARG A 17 25.21 10.84 -2.70
C ARG A 17 25.55 11.50 -4.02
N THR A 18 26.62 12.27 -4.06
CA THR A 18 27.15 12.95 -5.26
C THR A 18 28.58 12.51 -5.51
N VAL A 19 29.12 12.84 -6.68
CA VAL A 19 30.55 12.58 -7.03
C VAL A 19 31.51 13.24 -6.03
N ASN A 20 31.13 14.42 -5.51
CA ASN A 20 31.94 15.20 -4.58
C ASN A 20 31.64 14.92 -3.10
N GLY A 21 30.91 13.83 -2.80
CA GLY A 21 30.53 13.47 -1.44
C GLY A 21 29.02 13.55 -1.19
N LYS A 22 28.65 13.70 0.07
CA LYS A 22 27.24 13.81 0.48
C LYS A 22 26.77 15.27 0.44
N LEU A 23 25.62 15.51 -0.17
CA LEU A 23 24.90 16.78 -0.12
C LEU A 23 23.66 16.63 0.75
N GLN A 24 23.62 17.29 1.89
CA GLN A 24 22.47 17.30 2.79
C GLN A 24 21.40 18.27 2.25
N ALA A 25 20.27 17.69 1.80
CA ALA A 25 19.17 18.45 1.19
C ALA A 25 18.05 18.79 2.18
N VAL A 26 17.84 17.95 3.17
CA VAL A 26 16.85 18.16 4.25
C VAL A 26 17.56 17.98 5.57
N ARG A 27 17.34 18.93 6.49
CA ARG A 27 18.05 19.00 7.76
C ARG A 27 17.06 19.09 8.90
N ASP A 28 16.89 17.98 9.62
CA ASP A 28 16.17 17.93 10.90
C ASP A 28 14.81 18.61 10.86
N ILE A 29 13.94 18.18 9.90
CA ILE A 29 12.61 18.75 9.77
C ILE A 29 11.59 17.90 10.51
N SER A 30 10.65 18.58 11.21
CA SER A 30 9.55 17.95 11.90
C SER A 30 8.25 18.70 11.58
N PHE A 31 7.18 17.95 11.28
CA PHE A 31 5.83 18.50 11.09
C PHE A 31 4.77 17.42 11.23
N ASP A 32 3.56 17.83 11.57
CA ASP A 32 2.38 16.99 11.66
C ASP A 32 1.34 17.41 10.62
N LEU A 33 0.59 16.45 10.09
CA LEU A 33 -0.58 16.66 9.25
C LEU A 33 -1.78 15.95 9.89
N TYR A 34 -2.85 16.68 10.14
CA TYR A 34 -4.06 16.17 10.75
C TYR A 34 -5.11 15.82 9.69
N LYS A 35 -6.05 14.98 10.07
CA LYS A 35 -7.16 14.60 9.20
C LYS A 35 -8.00 15.80 8.81
N GLY A 36 -8.19 16.01 7.50
CA GLY A 36 -8.93 17.13 6.94
C GLY A 36 -8.16 18.44 6.87
N GLU A 37 -6.88 18.43 7.24
CA GLU A 37 -5.99 19.60 7.17
C GLU A 37 -5.28 19.68 5.81
N THR A 38 -4.92 20.89 5.40
CA THR A 38 -4.04 21.16 4.28
C THR A 38 -2.76 21.81 4.78
N LEU A 39 -1.62 21.14 4.57
CA LEU A 39 -0.29 21.66 4.91
C LEU A 39 0.44 22.13 3.66
N ALA A 40 0.87 23.38 3.61
CA ALA A 40 1.69 23.91 2.54
C ALA A 40 3.18 23.95 2.95
N ILE A 41 4.04 23.33 2.14
CA ILE A 41 5.50 23.40 2.29
C ILE A 41 6.03 24.37 1.23
N VAL A 42 6.50 25.53 1.65
CA VAL A 42 7.02 26.59 0.78
C VAL A 42 8.51 26.75 0.93
N GLY A 43 9.17 27.25 -0.10
CA GLY A 43 10.62 27.47 -0.11
C GLY A 43 11.18 27.59 -1.53
N GLU A 44 12.41 27.97 -1.66
CA GLU A 44 13.11 28.14 -2.93
C GLU A 44 13.35 26.81 -3.67
N SER A 45 13.71 26.88 -4.96
CA SER A 45 14.10 25.67 -5.72
C SER A 45 15.34 25.04 -5.05
N GLY A 46 15.31 23.70 -4.91
CA GLY A 46 16.40 22.97 -4.24
C GLY A 46 16.30 22.90 -2.71
N SER A 47 15.33 23.55 -2.05
CA SER A 47 15.19 23.54 -0.59
C SER A 47 14.68 22.21 0.03
N GLY A 48 14.63 21.11 -0.73
CA GLY A 48 14.29 19.79 -0.21
C GLY A 48 12.82 19.41 -0.25
N LYS A 49 11.87 20.28 -0.66
CA LYS A 49 10.43 20.00 -0.69
C LYS A 49 10.06 18.69 -1.42
N SER A 50 10.54 18.57 -2.64
CA SER A 50 10.31 17.36 -3.46
C SER A 50 11.04 16.13 -2.93
N ALA A 51 12.20 16.32 -2.30
CA ALA A 51 12.91 15.23 -1.64
C ALA A 51 12.11 14.68 -0.47
N THR A 52 11.57 15.55 0.38
CA THR A 52 10.70 15.18 1.49
C THR A 52 9.46 14.42 1.02
N SER A 53 8.71 14.97 0.05
CA SER A 53 7.49 14.33 -0.47
C SER A 53 7.76 12.96 -1.10
N LYS A 54 8.86 12.83 -1.87
CA LYS A 54 9.26 11.55 -2.47
C LYS A 54 9.71 10.54 -1.42
N THR A 55 10.36 10.98 -0.36
CA THR A 55 10.79 10.10 0.75
C THR A 55 9.58 9.56 1.52
N ILE A 56 8.55 10.38 1.77
CA ILE A 56 7.29 9.93 2.38
C ILE A 56 6.65 8.80 1.57
N LEU A 57 6.71 8.88 0.24
CA LEU A 57 6.17 7.85 -0.65
C LEU A 57 7.14 6.68 -0.91
N GLY A 58 8.37 6.74 -0.40
CA GLY A 58 9.39 5.73 -0.67
C GLY A 58 9.78 5.62 -2.16
N ILE A 59 9.66 6.72 -2.94
CA ILE A 59 10.03 6.79 -4.37
C ILE A 59 11.24 7.70 -4.59
N SER A 60 12.09 7.79 -3.60
CA SER A 60 13.31 8.58 -3.66
C SER A 60 14.27 8.02 -4.72
N ALA A 61 15.14 8.89 -5.24
CA ALA A 61 16.18 8.47 -6.18
C ALA A 61 17.18 7.49 -5.52
N ALA A 62 17.80 6.63 -6.31
CA ALA A 62 18.73 5.61 -5.80
C ALA A 62 19.93 6.17 -5.03
N ASN A 63 20.29 7.42 -5.27
CA ASN A 63 21.36 8.13 -4.55
C ASN A 63 20.89 8.84 -3.27
N THR A 64 19.60 8.71 -2.90
CA THR A 64 19.06 9.29 -1.67
C THR A 64 19.44 8.46 -0.46
N ILE A 65 19.85 9.13 0.61
CA ILE A 65 20.18 8.54 1.91
C ILE A 65 19.30 9.22 2.95
N VAL A 66 18.46 8.46 3.64
CA VAL A 66 17.80 8.93 4.86
C VAL A 66 18.76 8.71 6.01
N GLU A 67 19.28 9.79 6.57
CA GLU A 67 20.29 9.72 7.62
C GLU A 67 19.68 9.58 9.02
N GLY A 68 18.43 10.03 9.19
CA GLY A 68 17.72 9.93 10.45
C GLY A 68 16.29 10.41 10.35
N GLY A 69 15.56 10.22 11.44
CA GLY A 69 14.18 10.62 11.59
C GLY A 69 13.18 9.48 11.42
N GLU A 70 11.91 9.83 11.58
CA GLU A 70 10.78 8.93 11.46
C GLU A 70 9.69 9.55 10.59
N ILE A 71 9.00 8.72 9.81
CA ILE A 71 7.82 9.11 9.02
C ILE A 71 6.67 8.19 9.41
N LEU A 72 5.81 8.66 10.31
CA LEU A 72 4.69 7.89 10.82
C LEU A 72 3.40 8.22 10.03
N TYR A 73 2.79 7.24 9.41
CA TYR A 73 1.49 7.31 8.77
C TYR A 73 0.52 6.36 9.49
N ASP A 74 -0.57 6.90 10.05
CA ASP A 74 -1.48 6.14 10.93
C ASP A 74 -0.74 5.31 11.99
N GLY A 75 0.34 5.87 12.58
CA GLY A 75 1.17 5.23 13.60
C GLY A 75 2.19 4.21 13.08
N LYS A 76 2.26 3.95 11.77
CA LYS A 76 3.27 3.06 11.16
C LYS A 76 4.42 3.86 10.58
N ASP A 77 5.64 3.48 10.90
CA ASP A 77 6.85 4.11 10.35
C ASP A 77 7.10 3.65 8.91
N LEU A 78 6.88 4.55 7.95
CA LEU A 78 7.02 4.28 6.53
C LEU A 78 8.46 3.98 6.10
N LEU A 79 9.45 4.39 6.90
CA LEU A 79 10.87 4.09 6.62
C LEU A 79 11.26 2.66 6.95
N LYS A 80 10.45 1.96 7.79
CA LYS A 80 10.75 0.61 8.30
C LYS A 80 9.87 -0.49 7.73
N ILE A 81 8.79 -0.13 7.01
CA ILE A 81 7.90 -1.11 6.39
C ILE A 81 8.53 -1.74 5.14
N SER A 82 8.07 -2.94 4.80
CA SER A 82 8.49 -3.63 3.60
C SER A 82 7.97 -2.95 2.32
N GLU A 83 8.65 -3.18 1.19
CA GLU A 83 8.18 -2.66 -0.10
C GLU A 83 6.77 -3.18 -0.47
N GLU A 84 6.42 -4.40 -0.06
CA GLU A 84 5.08 -4.95 -0.28
C GLU A 84 4.01 -4.18 0.49
N GLU A 85 4.29 -3.76 1.71
CA GLU A 85 3.39 -2.92 2.51
C GLU A 85 3.32 -1.50 1.96
N MET A 86 4.45 -0.93 1.54
CA MET A 86 4.50 0.37 0.90
C MET A 86 3.70 0.39 -0.41
N CYS A 87 3.76 -0.67 -1.23
CA CYS A 87 2.94 -0.81 -2.44
C CYS A 87 1.42 -0.81 -2.16
N LYS A 88 0.99 -1.29 -0.99
CA LYS A 88 -0.42 -1.22 -0.57
C LYS A 88 -0.85 0.19 -0.16
N ILE A 89 0.09 0.97 0.37
CA ILE A 89 -0.15 2.35 0.80
C ILE A 89 -0.15 3.30 -0.40
N ARG A 90 0.79 3.12 -1.33
CA ARG A 90 0.89 3.93 -2.55
C ARG A 90 -0.34 3.76 -3.42
N GLY A 91 -0.92 4.88 -3.82
CA GLY A 91 -2.10 4.94 -4.68
C GLY A 91 -3.43 4.60 -4.02
N ASP A 92 -3.42 4.00 -2.83
CA ASP A 92 -4.63 3.71 -2.04
C ASP A 92 -4.82 4.69 -0.87
N LYS A 93 -3.76 4.91 -0.11
CA LYS A 93 -3.75 5.78 1.08
C LYS A 93 -3.03 7.09 0.84
N ILE A 94 -1.90 7.05 0.14
CA ILE A 94 -1.08 8.20 -0.18
C ILE A 94 -0.86 8.21 -1.69
N SER A 95 -1.13 9.33 -2.34
CA SER A 95 -0.85 9.54 -3.76
C SER A 95 -0.09 10.85 -3.98
N MET A 96 0.56 10.98 -5.12
CA MET A 96 1.33 12.16 -5.50
C MET A 96 0.98 12.63 -6.90
N ILE A 97 0.82 13.91 -7.07
CA ILE A 97 0.76 14.55 -8.39
C ILE A 97 2.14 15.16 -8.66
N PHE A 98 2.79 14.71 -9.72
CA PHE A 98 4.11 15.23 -10.11
C PHE A 98 3.98 16.60 -10.77
N GLN A 99 5.06 17.38 -10.71
CA GLN A 99 5.13 18.72 -11.31
C GLN A 99 4.90 18.69 -12.84
N ASP A 100 5.39 17.66 -13.52
CA ASP A 100 5.11 17.37 -14.92
C ASP A 100 4.49 15.96 -15.05
N PRO A 101 3.15 15.87 -14.99
CA PRO A 101 2.48 14.57 -15.08
C PRO A 101 2.57 13.94 -16.50
N LEU A 102 2.78 14.73 -17.54
CA LEU A 102 2.85 14.22 -18.91
C LEU A 102 4.15 13.48 -19.18
N SER A 103 5.26 13.90 -18.59
CA SER A 103 6.54 13.20 -18.71
C SER A 103 6.54 11.81 -18.05
N SER A 104 5.57 11.56 -17.17
CA SER A 104 5.41 10.25 -16.51
C SER A 104 4.70 9.22 -17.40
N LEU A 105 4.09 9.65 -18.50
CA LEU A 105 3.41 8.75 -19.43
C LEU A 105 4.40 8.17 -20.44
N ASN A 106 4.28 6.87 -20.69
CA ASN A 106 5.06 6.21 -21.73
C ASN A 106 4.51 6.58 -23.12
N PRO A 107 5.26 7.31 -23.98
CA PRO A 107 4.74 7.78 -25.27
C PRO A 107 4.43 6.66 -26.27
N ILE A 108 4.97 5.46 -26.08
CA ILE A 108 4.79 4.30 -26.96
C ILE A 108 3.52 3.52 -26.62
N VAL A 109 2.98 3.69 -25.40
CA VAL A 109 1.83 2.93 -24.90
C VAL A 109 0.57 3.78 -24.93
N LYS A 110 -0.54 3.23 -25.43
CA LYS A 110 -1.84 3.92 -25.44
C LYS A 110 -2.24 4.35 -24.02
N ILE A 111 -2.69 5.59 -23.89
CA ILE A 111 -3.09 6.20 -22.60
C ILE A 111 -4.12 5.34 -21.85
N GLY A 112 -5.13 4.81 -22.56
CA GLY A 112 -6.12 3.92 -21.94
C GLY A 112 -5.53 2.69 -21.28
N LYS A 113 -4.46 2.09 -21.86
CA LYS A 113 -3.75 0.96 -21.22
C LYS A 113 -3.04 1.40 -19.95
N GLN A 114 -2.40 2.56 -19.95
CA GLN A 114 -1.68 3.07 -18.76
C GLN A 114 -2.64 3.41 -17.62
N ILE A 115 -3.80 3.99 -17.90
CA ILE A 115 -4.84 4.28 -16.90
C ILE A 115 -5.39 2.98 -16.28
N THR A 116 -5.69 1.99 -17.13
CA THR A 116 -6.28 0.73 -16.65
C THR A 116 -5.26 -0.19 -15.99
N GLU A 117 -3.97 -0.05 -16.29
CA GLU A 117 -2.91 -0.89 -15.72
C GLU A 117 -2.86 -0.82 -14.20
N ALA A 118 -2.96 0.38 -13.61
CA ALA A 118 -2.98 0.56 -12.17
C ALA A 118 -4.14 -0.19 -11.50
N GLN A 119 -5.34 -0.15 -12.11
CA GLN A 119 -6.51 -0.90 -11.63
C GLN A 119 -6.32 -2.40 -11.75
N LEU A 120 -5.80 -2.87 -12.89
CA LEU A 120 -5.53 -4.29 -13.12
C LEU A 120 -4.49 -4.85 -12.15
N LEU A 121 -3.43 -4.08 -11.84
CA LEU A 121 -2.42 -4.47 -10.86
C LEU A 121 -3.01 -4.54 -9.44
N LYS A 122 -3.83 -3.55 -9.06
CA LYS A 122 -4.53 -3.53 -7.77
C LYS A 122 -5.46 -4.74 -7.63
N ASN A 123 -6.26 -5.04 -8.65
CA ASN A 123 -7.16 -6.21 -8.67
C ASN A 123 -6.38 -7.53 -8.59
N LYS A 124 -5.24 -7.63 -9.25
CA LYS A 124 -4.37 -8.81 -9.19
C LYS A 124 -3.76 -9.01 -7.79
N ALA A 125 -3.35 -7.94 -7.13
CA ALA A 125 -2.85 -7.99 -5.77
C ALA A 125 -3.95 -8.40 -4.78
N ASN A 126 -5.14 -7.80 -4.88
CA ASN A 126 -6.31 -8.14 -4.07
C ASN A 126 -6.72 -9.62 -4.26
N ARG A 127 -6.72 -10.13 -5.50
CA ARG A 127 -7.00 -11.56 -5.76
C ARG A 127 -5.99 -12.50 -5.10
N ARG A 128 -4.70 -12.15 -5.09
CA ARG A 128 -3.66 -12.94 -4.43
C ARG A 128 -3.85 -12.97 -2.92
N GLU A 129 -4.16 -11.82 -2.32
CA GLU A 129 -4.42 -11.71 -0.88
C GLU A 129 -5.68 -12.46 -0.47
N CYS A 130 -6.77 -12.32 -1.22
CA CYS A 130 -8.01 -13.09 -1.02
C CYS A 130 -7.75 -14.61 -1.10
N LYS A 131 -6.98 -15.04 -2.09
CA LYS A 131 -6.62 -16.47 -2.23
C LYS A 131 -5.79 -16.97 -1.05
N LYS A 132 -4.87 -16.15 -0.53
CA LYS A 132 -4.05 -16.49 0.65
C LYS A 132 -4.94 -16.63 1.88
N LYS A 133 -5.76 -15.63 2.19
CA LYS A 133 -6.71 -15.65 3.32
C LYS A 133 -7.68 -16.82 3.24
N LEU A 134 -8.19 -17.13 2.03
CA LEU A 134 -9.03 -18.28 1.82
C LEU A 134 -8.33 -19.60 2.18
N ASN A 135 -7.11 -19.81 1.68
CA ASN A 135 -6.37 -21.04 1.96
C ASN A 135 -6.03 -21.18 3.45
N GLU A 136 -5.71 -20.08 4.14
CA GLU A 136 -5.46 -20.05 5.58
C GLU A 136 -6.74 -20.39 6.36
N GLY A 137 -7.87 -19.78 6.01
CA GLY A 137 -9.18 -20.06 6.63
C GLY A 137 -9.64 -21.51 6.40
N MET A 138 -9.47 -22.01 5.18
CA MET A 138 -9.79 -23.41 4.85
C MET A 138 -8.93 -24.41 5.63
N LYS A 139 -7.65 -24.11 5.81
CA LYS A 139 -6.75 -24.96 6.63
C LYS A 139 -7.17 -24.94 8.09
N ALA A 140 -7.42 -23.76 8.66
CA ALA A 140 -7.86 -23.63 10.04
C ALA A 140 -9.20 -24.37 10.30
N LEU A 141 -10.15 -24.29 9.36
CA LEU A 141 -11.41 -25.01 9.44
C LEU A 141 -11.21 -26.53 9.38
N HIS A 142 -10.39 -27.02 8.47
CA HIS A 142 -10.05 -28.44 8.36
C HIS A 142 -9.40 -28.95 9.65
N ASP A 143 -8.44 -28.20 10.21
CA ASP A 143 -7.75 -28.57 11.45
C ASP A 143 -8.72 -28.60 12.65
N ALA A 144 -9.64 -27.63 12.74
CA ALA A 144 -10.67 -27.59 13.78
C ALA A 144 -11.68 -28.76 13.66
N MET A 145 -12.13 -29.11 12.47
CA MET A 145 -13.01 -30.25 12.22
C MET A 145 -12.34 -31.57 12.55
N THR A 146 -11.09 -31.74 12.19
CA THR A 146 -10.28 -32.93 12.51
C THR A 146 -10.11 -33.07 14.02
N ALA A 147 -9.83 -31.97 14.73
CA ALA A 147 -9.67 -31.95 16.18
C ALA A 147 -10.99 -32.28 16.93
N SER A 148 -12.15 -31.95 16.36
CA SER A 148 -13.46 -32.27 16.93
C SER A 148 -13.97 -33.68 16.58
N GLY A 149 -13.18 -34.49 15.85
CA GLY A 149 -13.55 -35.85 15.45
C GLY A 149 -14.63 -35.90 14.35
N CYS A 150 -14.96 -34.80 13.70
CA CYS A 150 -15.89 -34.76 12.61
C CYS A 150 -15.27 -35.36 11.33
N HIS A 151 -16.05 -36.18 10.61
CA HIS A 151 -15.62 -36.65 9.30
C HIS A 151 -15.66 -35.49 8.30
N VAL A 152 -14.49 -35.16 7.75
CA VAL A 152 -14.33 -34.06 6.80
C VAL A 152 -14.67 -34.55 5.40
N ASP A 153 -15.83 -34.14 4.88
CA ASP A 153 -16.16 -34.44 3.48
C ASP A 153 -15.38 -33.50 2.54
N LYS A 154 -14.46 -34.10 1.80
CA LYS A 154 -13.62 -33.41 0.84
C LYS A 154 -14.42 -32.71 -0.26
N SER A 155 -15.55 -33.28 -0.64
CA SER A 155 -16.43 -32.75 -1.69
C SER A 155 -17.05 -31.40 -1.29
N LEU A 156 -17.38 -31.22 -0.02
CA LEU A 156 -17.90 -29.96 0.53
C LEU A 156 -16.85 -28.85 0.47
N PHE A 157 -15.58 -29.17 0.81
CA PHE A 157 -14.48 -28.21 0.71
C PHE A 157 -14.18 -27.81 -0.73
N ASP A 158 -14.25 -28.75 -1.68
CA ASP A 158 -14.04 -28.46 -3.09
C ASP A 158 -15.16 -27.61 -3.67
N THR A 159 -16.40 -27.84 -3.27
CA THR A 159 -17.55 -27.01 -3.63
C THR A 159 -17.42 -25.59 -3.07
N PHE A 160 -17.09 -25.46 -1.78
CA PHE A 160 -16.86 -24.16 -1.16
C PHE A 160 -15.74 -23.38 -1.86
N ARG A 161 -14.64 -24.07 -2.18
CA ARG A 161 -13.51 -23.50 -2.93
C ARG A 161 -13.91 -23.03 -4.33
N ALA A 162 -14.77 -23.79 -5.02
CA ALA A 162 -15.28 -23.45 -6.34
C ALA A 162 -16.18 -22.19 -6.30
N VAL A 163 -17.10 -22.12 -5.32
CA VAL A 163 -17.98 -20.96 -5.12
C VAL A 163 -17.19 -19.69 -4.83
N ILE A 164 -16.21 -19.74 -3.94
CA ILE A 164 -15.36 -18.57 -3.63
C ILE A 164 -14.51 -18.17 -4.84
N LYS A 165 -13.98 -19.14 -5.60
CA LYS A 165 -13.20 -18.86 -6.83
C LYS A 165 -14.08 -18.17 -7.88
N GLU A 166 -15.34 -18.56 -8.01
CA GLU A 166 -16.28 -17.93 -8.92
C GLU A 166 -16.63 -16.51 -8.47
N GLN A 167 -16.95 -16.33 -7.20
CA GLN A 167 -17.26 -15.03 -6.60
C GLN A 167 -16.07 -14.05 -6.62
N SER A 168 -14.84 -14.54 -6.47
CA SER A 168 -13.62 -13.71 -6.53
C SER A 168 -13.23 -13.24 -7.94
N LYS A 169 -13.90 -13.72 -8.99
CA LYS A 169 -13.77 -13.18 -10.35
C LYS A 169 -14.42 -11.80 -10.47
N TYR A 170 -15.45 -11.54 -9.70
CA TYR A 170 -16.19 -10.29 -9.69
C TYR A 170 -15.69 -9.44 -8.51
N GLU A 171 -15.19 -8.28 -8.81
CA GLU A 171 -14.54 -7.29 -7.97
C GLU A 171 -15.29 -7.03 -6.65
N GLY A 172 -14.92 -7.73 -5.61
CA GLY A 172 -15.42 -7.48 -4.26
C GLY A 172 -14.34 -7.74 -3.21
N PRO A 173 -14.40 -7.07 -2.05
CA PRO A 173 -13.57 -7.45 -0.92
C PRO A 173 -13.85 -8.91 -0.53
N TYR A 174 -12.82 -9.60 -0.03
CA TYR A 174 -12.94 -11.00 0.43
C TYR A 174 -14.15 -11.21 1.34
N ASP A 175 -14.45 -10.28 2.24
CA ASP A 175 -15.56 -10.37 3.19
C ASP A 175 -16.93 -10.42 2.49
N THR A 176 -17.10 -9.71 1.38
CA THR A 176 -18.34 -9.77 0.58
C THR A 176 -18.44 -11.11 -0.16
N ALA A 177 -17.36 -11.58 -0.77
CA ALA A 177 -17.32 -12.87 -1.45
C ALA A 177 -17.55 -14.03 -0.46
N HIS A 178 -16.97 -13.97 0.73
CA HIS A 178 -17.17 -14.95 1.79
C HIS A 178 -18.61 -14.94 2.29
N THR A 179 -19.20 -13.78 2.56
CA THR A 179 -20.61 -13.65 3.01
C THR A 179 -21.58 -14.23 1.98
N ASN A 180 -21.36 -13.92 0.70
CA ASN A 180 -22.17 -14.44 -0.40
C ASN A 180 -22.01 -15.96 -0.57
N ALA A 181 -20.81 -16.49 -0.41
CA ALA A 181 -20.56 -17.93 -0.48
C ALA A 181 -21.25 -18.69 0.67
N VAL A 182 -21.18 -18.16 1.90
CA VAL A 182 -21.89 -18.74 3.06
C VAL A 182 -23.41 -18.69 2.88
N ALA A 183 -23.95 -17.62 2.28
CA ALA A 183 -25.38 -17.53 1.98
C ALA A 183 -25.83 -18.53 0.91
N ALA A 184 -24.98 -18.83 -0.08
CA ALA A 184 -25.28 -19.79 -1.14
C ALA A 184 -25.20 -21.26 -0.69
N LEU A 185 -24.59 -21.54 0.45
CA LEU A 185 -24.46 -22.90 1.03
C LEU A 185 -25.54 -23.21 2.09
N LYS A 186 -26.37 -22.24 2.45
CA LYS A 186 -27.56 -22.40 3.29
C LYS A 186 -28.78 -22.76 2.47
#